data_3b051fb32b14687ab25eb4dbf880ab15
#
_entry.id   3b051fb32b14687ab25eb4dbf880ab15
#
_cell.length_a   1.000
_cell.length_b   1.000
_cell.length_c   1.000
_cell.angle_alpha   90.00
_cell.angle_beta   90.00
_cell.angle_gamma   90.00
#
_symmetry.space_group_name_H-M   'P 1'
#
loop_
_entity.id
_entity.type
_entity.pdbx_description
1 polymer ?
#
loop_
_entity_poly.entity_id
_entity_poly.type
_entity_poly.pdbx_seq_one_letter_code
_entity_poly.pdbx_strand_id
1 'polypeptide(L)'
;DLQTPPLHTTDEMRRLATPWPVAAARAKLLVSSELPPGLILDPACGSATQLSALCVTLNRPGLGVELSGAAAPLAAINLERTAEWADGDWSETSRILWGDGTVADLILETYHQSIGETTTIALLHIDPARPQDAQQHILEEMQPRLDHLLSSWTPFLPREPALLLDLSPRLSDAQRMQVDDIVSSIWGDVPRTWQWMTQGRGRIDRLSLWVGPAADPQPHRLARLSTNGELSLLSGTPENSVVGEYQIEVGHHLTIVDPSLAASGLTESWRNLAVNDGTSGWLKLTGRRPTFISSDSISELNEIRDFTQISGQIIATASEVSFETLDTLAAVAHSADISNLKLRCRIDPDVQPKLQSAIDRELKQFESTSDSSHGFITE
;
A
#
# COMPACT_ATOMS: atom_id res chain seq x y z
N ASP A 1 -11.82 12.37 -11.78
CA ASP A 1 -10.43 12.57 -12.19
C ASP A 1 -9.67 13.14 -11.01
N LEU A 2 -8.70 12.38 -10.49
CA LEU A 2 -7.72 12.90 -9.55
C LEU A 2 -6.83 13.87 -10.33
N GLN A 3 -7.20 15.15 -10.32
CA GLN A 3 -6.35 16.17 -10.91
C GLN A 3 -5.01 16.13 -10.18
N THR A 4 -3.95 16.00 -10.95
CA THR A 4 -2.58 16.00 -10.43
C THR A 4 -2.02 17.41 -10.61
N PRO A 5 -1.42 18.02 -9.56
CA PRO A 5 -0.75 19.30 -9.72
C PRO A 5 0.42 19.19 -10.72
N PRO A 6 0.84 20.30 -11.33
CA PRO A 6 1.92 20.30 -12.31
C PRO A 6 3.29 20.14 -11.65
N LEU A 7 3.67 18.88 -11.33
CA LEU A 7 4.93 18.55 -10.66
C LEU A 7 6.09 18.42 -11.65
N HIS A 8 7.23 18.99 -11.29
CA HIS A 8 8.51 18.79 -11.99
C HIS A 8 9.27 17.60 -11.39
N THR A 9 9.76 16.75 -12.26
CA THR A 9 10.56 15.59 -11.85
C THR A 9 11.69 15.34 -12.83
N THR A 10 12.87 14.96 -12.32
CA THR A 10 13.89 14.29 -13.13
C THR A 10 13.52 12.80 -13.28
N ASP A 11 14.17 12.09 -14.21
CA ASP A 11 13.94 10.65 -14.36
C ASP A 11 14.33 9.87 -13.09
N GLU A 12 15.33 10.32 -12.36
CA GLU A 12 15.73 9.76 -11.07
C GLU A 12 14.68 10.00 -10.00
N MET A 13 14.25 11.24 -9.82
CA MET A 13 13.19 11.61 -8.86
C MET A 13 11.89 10.87 -9.16
N ARG A 14 11.54 10.68 -10.44
CA ARG A 14 10.30 9.96 -10.83
C ARG A 14 10.29 8.51 -10.38
N ARG A 15 11.45 7.86 -10.31
CA ARG A 15 11.56 6.47 -9.85
C ARG A 15 11.39 6.34 -8.34
N LEU A 16 11.80 7.35 -7.60
CA LEU A 16 11.82 7.35 -6.13
C LEU A 16 10.59 8.03 -5.53
N ALA A 17 10.03 9.03 -6.22
CA ALA A 17 8.89 9.80 -5.72
C ALA A 17 7.64 8.94 -5.52
N THR A 18 6.91 9.21 -4.47
CA THR A 18 5.56 8.68 -4.27
C THR A 18 4.63 9.28 -5.32
N PRO A 19 3.91 8.47 -6.13
CA PRO A 19 2.95 9.00 -7.09
C PRO A 19 1.88 9.85 -6.40
N TRP A 20 1.48 10.98 -7.03
CA TRP A 20 0.51 11.90 -6.45
C TRP A 20 -0.78 11.23 -5.95
N PRO A 21 -1.45 10.32 -6.70
CA PRO A 21 -2.65 9.66 -6.21
C PRO A 21 -2.44 8.89 -4.90
N VAL A 22 -1.27 8.26 -4.74
CA VAL A 22 -0.88 7.54 -3.52
C VAL A 22 -0.62 8.52 -2.38
N ALA A 23 0.12 9.60 -2.64
CA ALA A 23 0.41 10.64 -1.66
C ALA A 23 -0.87 11.31 -1.14
N ALA A 24 -1.78 11.67 -2.05
CA ALA A 24 -3.07 12.28 -1.72
C ALA A 24 -4.00 11.32 -0.95
N ALA A 25 -4.04 10.04 -1.34
CA ALA A 25 -4.82 9.04 -0.63
C ALA A 25 -4.33 8.85 0.81
N ARG A 26 -3.02 8.85 1.03
CA ARG A 26 -2.41 8.76 2.36
C ARG A 26 -2.71 10.01 3.20
N ALA A 27 -2.59 11.19 2.61
CA ALA A 27 -2.92 12.44 3.28
C ALA A 27 -4.39 12.49 3.74
N LYS A 28 -5.33 11.96 2.93
CA LYS A 28 -6.75 11.86 3.30
C LYS A 28 -7.00 11.03 4.56
N LEU A 29 -6.18 10.01 4.84
CA LEU A 29 -6.31 9.21 6.06
C LEU A 29 -6.03 10.01 7.34
N LEU A 30 -5.33 11.13 7.24
CA LEU A 30 -5.02 12.01 8.36
C LEU A 30 -6.06 13.10 8.62
N VAL A 31 -7.04 13.27 7.75
CA VAL A 31 -8.06 14.33 7.91
C VAL A 31 -8.87 14.17 9.19
N SER A 32 -9.14 12.91 9.58
CA SER A 32 -9.85 12.60 10.82
C SER A 32 -8.95 12.45 12.04
N SER A 33 -7.62 12.59 11.88
CA SER A 33 -6.67 12.50 12.97
C SER A 33 -6.63 13.80 13.79
N GLU A 34 -6.55 13.69 15.09
CA GLU A 34 -6.41 14.84 16.01
C GLU A 34 -4.96 15.32 16.06
N LEU A 35 -4.41 15.73 14.91
CA LEU A 35 -3.05 16.24 14.83
C LEU A 35 -2.90 17.55 15.63
N PRO A 36 -1.81 17.74 16.39
CA PRO A 36 -1.53 18.98 17.09
C PRO A 36 -1.39 20.15 16.11
N PRO A 37 -1.51 21.41 16.56
CA PRO A 37 -1.22 22.57 15.73
C PRO A 37 0.24 22.59 15.28
N GLY A 38 0.51 23.20 14.11
CA GLY A 38 1.88 23.37 13.62
C GLY A 38 2.05 22.93 12.17
N LEU A 39 3.32 22.87 11.74
CA LEU A 39 3.73 22.54 10.39
C LEU A 39 3.88 21.03 10.17
N ILE A 40 3.94 20.65 8.91
CA ILE A 40 4.31 19.31 8.45
C ILE A 40 5.80 19.34 8.11
N LEU A 41 6.58 18.47 8.74
CA LEU A 41 8.00 18.36 8.53
C LEU A 41 8.34 17.12 7.71
N ASP A 42 9.19 17.28 6.70
CA ASP A 42 9.78 16.20 5.93
C ASP A 42 11.29 16.43 5.77
N PRO A 43 12.12 15.83 6.64
CA PRO A 43 13.57 16.07 6.64
C PRO A 43 14.34 15.36 5.54
N ALA A 44 13.65 14.65 4.63
CA ALA A 44 14.23 14.00 3.45
C ALA A 44 13.22 14.03 2.28
N CYS A 45 12.75 15.24 1.93
CA CYS A 45 11.52 15.43 1.15
C CYS A 45 11.63 15.05 -0.34
N GLY A 46 12.82 14.83 -0.88
CA GLY A 46 13.02 14.47 -2.28
C GLY A 46 12.34 15.47 -3.23
N SER A 47 11.34 14.99 -3.97
CA SER A 47 10.53 15.83 -4.88
C SER A 47 9.47 16.68 -4.18
N ALA A 48 9.33 16.56 -2.85
CA ALA A 48 8.27 17.13 -2.04
C ALA A 48 6.83 16.70 -2.41
N THR A 49 6.64 15.63 -3.18
CA THR A 49 5.30 15.19 -3.59
C THR A 49 4.44 14.78 -2.40
N GLN A 50 4.97 13.97 -1.46
CA GLN A 50 4.22 13.57 -0.28
C GLN A 50 3.99 14.76 0.66
N LEU A 51 5.01 15.59 0.88
CA LEU A 51 4.89 16.82 1.67
C LEU A 51 3.79 17.73 1.10
N SER A 52 3.81 18.00 -0.20
CA SER A 52 2.80 18.83 -0.88
C SER A 52 1.39 18.25 -0.73
N ALA A 53 1.22 16.93 -0.88
CA ALA A 53 -0.07 16.29 -0.72
C ALA A 53 -0.61 16.42 0.73
N LEU A 54 0.28 16.32 1.71
CA LEU A 54 -0.07 16.53 3.12
C LEU A 54 -0.46 17.99 3.38
N CYS A 55 0.32 18.96 2.87
CA CYS A 55 0.02 20.38 3.03
C CYS A 55 -1.35 20.76 2.45
N VAL A 56 -1.63 20.32 1.22
CA VAL A 56 -2.94 20.56 0.54
C VAL A 56 -4.08 19.95 1.35
N THR A 57 -3.94 18.67 1.71
CA THR A 57 -5.06 17.93 2.31
C THR A 57 -5.36 18.38 3.73
N LEU A 58 -4.33 18.74 4.51
CA LEU A 58 -4.46 19.14 5.89
C LEU A 58 -4.55 20.66 6.07
N ASN A 59 -4.38 21.42 4.99
CA ASN A 59 -4.31 22.87 4.97
C ASN A 59 -3.31 23.40 6.01
N ARG A 60 -2.06 22.94 5.93
CA ARG A 60 -0.99 23.27 6.88
C ARG A 60 0.32 23.58 6.16
N PRO A 61 1.15 24.50 6.70
CA PRO A 61 2.46 24.78 6.13
C PRO A 61 3.37 23.56 6.20
N GLY A 62 4.30 23.50 5.25
CA GLY A 62 5.29 22.43 5.12
C GLY A 62 6.72 22.95 5.24
N LEU A 63 7.55 22.20 5.97
CA LEU A 63 8.99 22.35 5.97
C LEU A 63 9.62 21.08 5.41
N GLY A 64 10.20 21.18 4.20
CA GLY A 64 10.98 20.11 3.60
C GLY A 64 12.46 20.38 3.67
N VAL A 65 13.27 19.33 3.85
CA VAL A 65 14.73 19.41 3.73
C VAL A 65 15.18 18.42 2.67
N GLU A 66 16.06 18.86 1.77
CA GLU A 66 16.59 18.01 0.70
C GLU A 66 18.11 18.17 0.61
N LEU A 67 18.82 17.05 0.71
CA LEU A 67 20.28 17.01 0.70
C LEU A 67 20.87 17.34 -0.68
N SER A 68 20.17 16.95 -1.75
CA SER A 68 20.62 17.19 -3.12
C SER A 68 20.38 18.63 -3.55
N GLY A 69 21.45 19.37 -3.80
CA GLY A 69 21.35 20.73 -4.34
C GLY A 69 20.71 20.81 -5.73
N ALA A 70 20.62 19.72 -6.48
CA ALA A 70 19.89 19.64 -7.75
C ALA A 70 18.39 19.38 -7.52
N ALA A 71 18.02 18.65 -6.50
CA ALA A 71 16.62 18.29 -6.20
C ALA A 71 15.90 19.35 -5.37
N ALA A 72 16.56 20.02 -4.42
CA ALA A 72 15.96 21.01 -3.54
C ALA A 72 15.23 22.16 -4.28
N PRO A 73 15.78 22.80 -5.33
CA PRO A 73 15.07 23.81 -6.09
C PRO A 73 13.80 23.28 -6.79
N LEU A 74 13.84 22.03 -7.30
CA LEU A 74 12.68 21.40 -7.92
C LEU A 74 11.59 21.08 -6.89
N ALA A 75 11.98 20.62 -5.70
CA ALA A 75 11.06 20.41 -4.59
C ALA A 75 10.37 21.71 -4.17
N ALA A 76 11.10 22.83 -4.09
CA ALA A 76 10.54 24.15 -3.78
C ALA A 76 9.51 24.58 -4.83
N ILE A 77 9.84 24.45 -6.12
CA ILE A 77 8.92 24.76 -7.23
C ILE A 77 7.67 23.85 -7.15
N ASN A 78 7.83 22.56 -6.85
CA ASN A 78 6.70 21.64 -6.72
C ASN A 78 5.76 22.04 -5.57
N LEU A 79 6.31 22.43 -4.43
CA LEU A 79 5.54 22.88 -3.29
C LEU A 79 4.73 24.15 -3.62
N GLU A 80 5.39 25.17 -4.21
CA GLU A 80 4.76 26.42 -4.63
C GLU A 80 3.65 26.18 -5.66
N ARG A 81 3.93 25.43 -6.74
CA ARG A 81 2.93 25.13 -7.78
C ARG A 81 1.76 24.31 -7.25
N THR A 82 2.01 23.45 -6.29
CA THR A 82 0.92 22.70 -5.67
C THR A 82 0.02 23.62 -4.84
N ALA A 83 0.59 24.63 -4.17
CA ALA A 83 -0.17 25.62 -3.45
C ALA A 83 -1.00 26.52 -4.37
N GLU A 84 -0.40 27.01 -5.46
CA GLU A 84 -1.10 27.74 -6.49
C GLU A 84 -2.27 26.92 -7.09
N TRP A 85 -2.02 25.63 -7.39
CA TRP A 85 -3.02 24.72 -7.93
C TRP A 85 -4.19 24.47 -6.94
N ALA A 86 -3.90 24.45 -5.62
CA ALA A 86 -4.88 24.19 -4.58
C ALA A 86 -5.51 25.48 -4.00
N ASP A 87 -5.06 26.66 -4.43
CA ASP A 87 -5.44 27.97 -3.85
C ASP A 87 -5.24 28.00 -2.31
N GLY A 88 -4.05 27.56 -1.88
CA GLY A 88 -3.74 27.34 -0.46
C GLY A 88 -2.81 28.38 0.15
N ASP A 89 -3.26 29.08 1.18
CA ASP A 89 -2.49 30.11 1.91
C ASP A 89 -1.30 29.51 2.72
N TRP A 90 -1.30 28.22 2.94
CA TRP A 90 -0.24 27.52 3.68
C TRP A 90 1.15 27.65 3.04
N SER A 91 1.25 28.05 1.77
CA SER A 91 2.51 28.26 1.07
C SER A 91 3.30 29.45 1.60
N GLU A 92 2.67 30.49 2.13
CA GLU A 92 3.33 31.71 2.60
C GLU A 92 4.41 31.42 3.63
N THR A 93 4.17 30.45 4.51
CA THR A 93 5.10 30.00 5.55
C THR A 93 5.76 28.66 5.26
N SER A 94 5.48 28.04 4.10
CA SER A 94 6.14 26.80 3.69
C SER A 94 7.54 27.06 3.12
N ARG A 95 8.49 26.14 3.39
CA ARG A 95 9.87 26.24 2.87
C ARG A 95 10.43 24.89 2.49
N ILE A 96 11.30 24.88 1.48
CA ILE A 96 12.23 23.79 1.22
C ILE A 96 13.64 24.33 1.49
N LEU A 97 14.36 23.67 2.37
CA LEU A 97 15.74 24.00 2.70
C LEU A 97 16.68 22.99 2.04
N TRP A 98 17.74 23.50 1.43
CA TRP A 98 18.82 22.65 0.96
C TRP A 98 19.79 22.40 2.12
N GLY A 99 19.91 21.15 2.57
CA GLY A 99 20.73 20.81 3.71
C GLY A 99 20.60 19.36 4.15
N ASP A 100 21.25 19.05 5.25
CA ASP A 100 21.18 17.75 5.92
C ASP A 100 20.01 17.74 6.91
N GLY A 101 19.01 16.90 6.65
CA GLY A 101 17.82 16.74 7.49
C GLY A 101 18.08 16.22 8.90
N THR A 102 19.29 15.78 9.21
CA THR A 102 19.67 15.33 10.57
C THR A 102 20.13 16.45 11.49
N VAL A 103 20.28 17.68 11.00
CA VAL A 103 20.74 18.86 11.79
C VAL A 103 19.52 19.70 12.19
N ALA A 104 18.66 19.13 13.04
CA ALA A 104 17.32 19.66 13.34
C ALA A 104 17.31 21.09 13.91
N ASP A 105 18.22 21.41 14.82
CA ASP A 105 18.35 22.71 15.45
C ASP A 105 18.64 23.83 14.44
N LEU A 106 19.62 23.64 13.57
CA LEU A 106 19.99 24.60 12.52
C LEU A 106 18.85 24.78 11.49
N ILE A 107 18.19 23.69 11.13
CA ILE A 107 17.06 23.71 10.20
C ILE A 107 15.92 24.53 10.75
N LEU A 108 15.49 24.28 12.00
CA LEU A 108 14.40 25.02 12.63
C LEU A 108 14.77 26.47 12.86
N GLU A 109 15.98 26.77 13.29
CA GLU A 109 16.44 28.16 13.44
C GLU A 109 16.37 28.90 12.09
N THR A 110 16.91 28.30 11.02
CA THR A 110 16.88 28.88 9.67
C THR A 110 15.44 29.09 9.18
N TYR A 111 14.58 28.10 9.41
CA TYR A 111 13.17 28.19 9.04
C TYR A 111 12.47 29.32 9.78
N HIS A 112 12.55 29.37 11.12
CA HIS A 112 11.93 30.42 11.95
C HIS A 112 12.42 31.82 11.56
N GLN A 113 13.71 31.99 11.29
CA GLN A 113 14.25 33.24 10.77
C GLN A 113 13.65 33.61 9.41
N SER A 114 13.41 32.64 8.54
CA SER A 114 12.87 32.88 7.17
C SER A 114 11.40 33.28 7.15
N ILE A 115 10.62 32.91 8.17
CA ILE A 115 9.18 33.22 8.27
C ILE A 115 8.89 34.32 9.32
N GLY A 116 9.86 34.66 10.17
CA GLY A 116 9.73 35.70 11.21
C GLY A 116 8.94 35.31 12.43
N GLU A 117 8.60 34.02 12.60
CA GLU A 117 7.85 33.49 13.73
C GLU A 117 8.33 32.10 14.15
N THR A 118 7.94 31.69 15.37
CA THR A 118 8.20 30.32 15.87
C THR A 118 6.97 29.47 15.70
N THR A 119 7.14 28.23 15.22
CA THR A 119 6.04 27.28 15.07
C THR A 119 6.42 25.91 15.59
N THR A 120 5.42 25.09 15.88
CA THR A 120 5.57 23.70 16.34
C THR A 120 5.46 22.72 15.17
N ILE A 121 5.86 21.48 15.38
CA ILE A 121 5.72 20.41 14.40
C ILE A 121 4.45 19.60 14.71
N ALA A 122 3.53 19.59 13.77
CA ALA A 122 2.28 18.84 13.88
C ALA A 122 2.41 17.39 13.42
N LEU A 123 3.20 17.16 12.38
CA LEU A 123 3.43 15.85 11.76
C LEU A 123 4.86 15.77 11.24
N LEU A 124 5.56 14.69 11.58
CA LEU A 124 6.84 14.34 10.98
C LEU A 124 6.62 13.20 9.98
N HIS A 125 6.88 13.46 8.70
CA HIS A 125 6.94 12.45 7.66
C HIS A 125 8.41 12.13 7.34
N ILE A 126 8.73 10.85 7.15
CA ILE A 126 10.07 10.38 6.80
C ILE A 126 9.94 9.29 5.74
N ASP A 127 10.54 9.51 4.57
CA ASP A 127 10.72 8.51 3.50
C ASP A 127 12.23 8.41 3.18
N PRO A 128 13.00 7.69 3.99
CA PRO A 128 14.44 7.64 3.82
C PRO A 128 14.81 6.89 2.54
N ALA A 129 15.67 7.51 1.74
CA ALA A 129 16.21 6.90 0.54
C ALA A 129 17.07 5.66 0.88
N ARG A 130 17.27 4.80 -0.11
CA ARG A 130 18.24 3.71 -0.05
C ARG A 130 19.25 3.87 -1.15
N PRO A 131 20.52 3.51 -0.89
CA PRO A 131 21.51 3.42 -1.93
C PRO A 131 21.04 2.49 -3.05
N GLN A 132 21.35 2.83 -4.30
CA GLN A 132 20.98 2.01 -5.46
C GLN A 132 21.62 0.63 -5.45
N ASP A 133 22.75 0.49 -4.77
CA ASP A 133 23.53 -0.72 -4.58
C ASP A 133 23.18 -1.51 -3.31
N ALA A 134 22.18 -1.06 -2.54
CA ALA A 134 21.70 -1.77 -1.36
C ALA A 134 21.21 -3.17 -1.74
N GLN A 135 21.95 -4.20 -1.32
CA GLN A 135 21.64 -5.61 -1.62
C GLN A 135 20.66 -6.22 -0.63
N GLN A 136 20.61 -5.67 0.58
CA GLN A 136 19.76 -6.13 1.66
C GLN A 136 18.85 -4.97 2.08
N HIS A 137 17.58 -5.27 2.36
CA HIS A 137 16.62 -4.26 2.84
C HIS A 137 16.70 -4.16 4.37
N ILE A 138 17.90 -3.79 4.89
CA ILE A 138 18.15 -3.61 6.32
C ILE A 138 18.03 -2.14 6.72
N LEU A 139 17.74 -1.89 7.99
CA LEU A 139 17.49 -0.53 8.51
C LEU A 139 18.76 0.33 8.48
N GLU A 140 19.92 -0.29 8.62
CA GLU A 140 21.23 0.37 8.61
C GLU A 140 21.62 0.95 7.25
N GLU A 141 21.01 0.47 6.16
CA GLU A 141 21.22 1.00 4.81
C GLU A 141 20.35 2.24 4.50
N MET A 142 19.46 2.62 5.40
CA MET A 142 18.62 3.81 5.21
C MET A 142 19.44 5.10 5.29
N GLN A 143 19.15 6.05 4.41
CA GLN A 143 19.81 7.34 4.37
C GLN A 143 18.75 8.48 4.34
N PRO A 144 18.72 9.32 5.39
CA PRO A 144 19.49 9.22 6.64
C PRO A 144 19.10 8.01 7.48
N ARG A 145 19.97 7.56 8.39
CA ARG A 145 19.66 6.48 9.33
C ARG A 145 18.48 6.88 10.21
N LEU A 146 17.54 5.97 10.37
CA LEU A 146 16.29 6.24 11.10
C LEU A 146 16.52 6.64 12.56
N ASP A 147 17.39 5.93 13.27
CA ASP A 147 17.71 6.20 14.67
C ASP A 147 18.34 7.58 14.88
N HIS A 148 19.26 7.99 14.00
CA HIS A 148 19.88 9.31 14.04
C HIS A 148 18.88 10.41 13.73
N LEU A 149 18.05 10.22 12.71
CA LEU A 149 17.05 11.19 12.32
C LEU A 149 16.02 11.42 13.43
N LEU A 150 15.45 10.34 13.96
CA LEU A 150 14.48 10.44 15.06
C LEU A 150 15.10 11.09 16.31
N SER A 151 16.32 10.70 16.68
CA SER A 151 17.02 11.31 17.83
C SER A 151 17.26 12.79 17.65
N SER A 152 17.61 13.26 16.45
CA SER A 152 17.83 14.67 16.13
C SER A 152 16.54 15.49 16.27
N TRP A 153 15.40 14.97 15.83
CA TRP A 153 14.13 15.70 15.85
C TRP A 153 13.34 15.55 17.16
N THR A 154 13.60 14.54 17.97
CA THR A 154 12.90 14.30 19.25
C THR A 154 12.80 15.52 20.16
N PRO A 155 13.85 16.37 20.34
CA PRO A 155 13.75 17.54 21.21
C PRO A 155 12.72 18.59 20.76
N PHE A 156 12.33 18.57 19.49
CA PHE A 156 11.44 19.53 18.85
C PHE A 156 10.03 19.00 18.61
N LEU A 157 9.80 17.73 18.93
CA LEU A 157 8.52 17.06 18.79
C LEU A 157 7.74 17.06 20.11
N PRO A 158 6.40 17.00 20.08
CA PRO A 158 5.61 16.81 21.27
C PRO A 158 5.90 15.44 21.92
N ARG A 159 5.51 15.28 23.17
CA ARG A 159 5.68 14.02 23.91
C ARG A 159 5.00 12.82 23.21
N GLU A 160 3.89 13.06 22.57
CA GLU A 160 3.17 12.10 21.75
C GLU A 160 3.16 12.63 20.30
N PRO A 161 4.23 12.36 19.53
CA PRO A 161 4.37 12.91 18.19
C PRO A 161 3.49 12.20 17.19
N ALA A 162 2.97 12.91 16.21
CA ALA A 162 2.40 12.31 15.03
C ALA A 162 3.53 12.04 14.02
N LEU A 163 3.77 10.76 13.73
CA LEU A 163 4.80 10.34 12.77
C LEU A 163 4.20 9.50 11.64
N LEU A 164 4.78 9.65 10.47
CA LEU A 164 4.53 8.82 9.30
C LEU A 164 5.86 8.37 8.72
N LEU A 165 6.26 7.12 9.00
CA LEU A 165 7.53 6.55 8.59
C LEU A 165 7.31 5.62 7.40
N ASP A 166 7.87 5.96 6.25
CA ASP A 166 7.85 5.12 5.04
C ASP A 166 9.02 4.15 5.05
N LEU A 167 8.69 2.89 4.84
CA LEU A 167 9.62 1.78 4.98
C LEU A 167 9.52 0.83 3.78
N SER A 168 10.48 -0.08 3.65
CA SER A 168 10.40 -1.08 2.60
C SER A 168 9.27 -2.07 2.83
N PRO A 169 8.44 -2.37 1.84
CA PRO A 169 7.49 -3.47 1.93
C PRO A 169 8.15 -4.85 2.02
N ARG A 170 9.48 -4.93 1.91
CA ARG A 170 10.26 -6.16 2.05
C ARG A 170 10.86 -6.36 3.44
N LEU A 171 10.61 -5.45 4.39
CA LEU A 171 11.05 -5.66 5.76
C LEU A 171 10.43 -6.95 6.32
N SER A 172 11.30 -7.77 6.93
CA SER A 172 10.88 -8.93 7.69
C SER A 172 10.17 -8.52 8.99
N ASP A 173 9.48 -9.47 9.61
CA ASP A 173 8.83 -9.26 10.92
C ASP A 173 9.85 -8.81 11.97
N ALA A 174 11.03 -9.43 12.01
CA ALA A 174 12.10 -9.05 12.92
C ALA A 174 12.57 -7.60 12.70
N GLN A 175 12.65 -7.15 11.45
CA GLN A 175 13.03 -5.77 11.14
C GLN A 175 11.92 -4.78 11.50
N ARG A 176 10.64 -5.14 11.33
CA ARG A 176 9.53 -4.32 11.82
C ARG A 176 9.56 -4.19 13.34
N MET A 177 9.83 -5.29 14.07
CA MET A 177 10.03 -5.23 15.53
C MET A 177 11.18 -4.30 15.92
N GLN A 178 12.31 -4.29 15.18
CA GLN A 178 13.40 -3.34 15.42
C GLN A 178 12.95 -1.88 15.28
N VAL A 179 12.09 -1.56 14.28
CA VAL A 179 11.52 -0.21 14.15
C VAL A 179 10.63 0.11 15.33
N ASP A 180 9.77 -0.83 15.76
CA ASP A 180 8.93 -0.66 16.95
C ASP A 180 9.77 -0.45 18.22
N ASP A 181 10.88 -1.16 18.38
CA ASP A 181 11.83 -1.01 19.48
C ASP A 181 12.50 0.39 19.47
N ILE A 182 12.90 0.89 18.30
CA ILE A 182 13.46 2.24 18.16
C ILE A 182 12.42 3.28 18.60
N VAL A 183 11.19 3.19 18.09
CA VAL A 183 10.10 4.12 18.47
C VAL A 183 9.79 4.03 19.96
N SER A 184 9.72 2.80 20.51
CA SER A 184 9.47 2.57 21.94
C SER A 184 10.58 3.12 22.84
N SER A 185 11.82 3.01 22.40
CA SER A 185 12.97 3.53 23.19
C SER A 185 12.94 5.05 23.34
N ILE A 186 12.33 5.76 22.38
CA ILE A 186 12.25 7.23 22.37
C ILE A 186 10.96 7.71 23.05
N TRP A 187 9.80 7.15 22.72
CA TRP A 187 8.49 7.68 23.14
C TRP A 187 7.66 6.71 24.01
N GLY A 188 8.19 5.52 24.31
CA GLY A 188 7.47 4.52 25.11
C GLY A 188 6.33 3.86 24.34
N ASP A 189 5.25 3.59 25.06
CA ASP A 189 4.06 2.91 24.50
C ASP A 189 3.09 3.94 23.88
N VAL A 190 3.48 4.49 22.72
CA VAL A 190 2.60 5.35 21.92
C VAL A 190 1.79 4.53 20.94
N PRO A 191 0.56 4.93 20.57
CA PRO A 191 -0.24 4.24 19.55
C PRO A 191 0.53 4.07 18.23
N ARG A 192 0.37 2.91 17.59
CA ARG A 192 1.06 2.57 16.34
C ARG A 192 0.18 1.74 15.43
N THR A 193 0.31 2.02 14.13
CA THR A 193 -0.35 1.24 13.09
C THR A 193 0.63 0.96 11.97
N TRP A 194 0.89 -0.31 11.69
CA TRP A 194 1.54 -0.73 10.47
C TRP A 194 0.55 -0.70 9.31
N GLN A 195 0.87 0.03 8.26
CA GLN A 195 0.02 0.13 7.08
C GLN A 195 0.71 -0.41 5.83
N TRP A 196 0.07 -1.37 5.21
CA TRP A 196 0.38 -1.84 3.86
C TRP A 196 -0.53 -1.12 2.87
N MET A 197 0.05 -0.61 1.78
CA MET A 197 -0.71 0.02 0.72
C MET A 197 -0.47 -0.69 -0.60
N THR A 198 -1.55 -1.00 -1.32
CA THR A 198 -1.55 -1.66 -2.62
C THR A 198 -2.42 -0.90 -3.60
N GLN A 199 -2.04 -0.95 -4.88
CA GLN A 199 -2.91 -0.58 -6.01
C GLN A 199 -3.48 -1.82 -6.71
N GLY A 200 -3.40 -2.98 -6.07
CA GLY A 200 -3.68 -4.29 -6.65
C GLY A 200 -2.48 -4.82 -7.44
N ARG A 201 -2.73 -5.66 -8.45
CA ARG A 201 -1.70 -6.31 -9.27
C ARG A 201 -0.83 -7.30 -8.51
N GLY A 202 -1.24 -7.74 -7.32
CA GLY A 202 -0.56 -8.72 -6.50
C GLY A 202 0.78 -8.26 -5.92
N ARG A 203 0.92 -6.99 -5.62
CA ARG A 203 2.11 -6.42 -4.97
C ARG A 203 1.74 -5.37 -3.93
N ILE A 204 2.63 -5.21 -2.96
CA ILE A 204 2.58 -4.13 -1.98
C ILE A 204 3.40 -2.97 -2.53
N ASP A 205 2.79 -1.80 -2.64
CA ASP A 205 3.45 -0.61 -3.17
C ASP A 205 4.17 0.18 -2.08
N ARG A 206 3.61 0.22 -0.85
CA ARG A 206 4.17 0.94 0.30
C ARG A 206 3.92 0.17 1.59
N LEU A 207 4.89 0.27 2.50
CA LEU A 207 4.76 -0.10 3.90
C LEU A 207 5.10 1.14 4.74
N SER A 208 4.28 1.47 5.72
CA SER A 208 4.54 2.60 6.60
C SER A 208 4.12 2.32 8.04
N LEU A 209 4.83 2.93 8.98
CA LEU A 209 4.44 2.97 10.39
C LEU A 209 3.86 4.34 10.71
N TRP A 210 2.63 4.36 11.22
CA TRP A 210 1.89 5.54 11.65
C TRP A 210 1.91 5.55 13.18
N VAL A 211 2.31 6.68 13.79
CA VAL A 211 2.55 6.76 15.24
C VAL A 211 1.78 7.90 15.86
N GLY A 212 1.36 7.71 17.10
CA GLY A 212 0.66 8.72 17.92
C GLY A 212 -0.68 9.13 17.31
N PRO A 213 -0.98 10.45 17.26
CA PRO A 213 -2.23 10.95 16.65
C PRO A 213 -2.46 10.57 15.19
N ALA A 214 -1.42 10.12 14.47
CA ALA A 214 -1.55 9.63 13.11
C ALA A 214 -1.99 8.16 13.03
N ALA A 215 -1.87 7.39 14.10
CA ALA A 215 -2.19 5.97 14.13
C ALA A 215 -3.71 5.70 14.01
N ASP A 216 -4.04 4.55 13.44
CA ASP A 216 -5.40 3.99 13.49
C ASP A 216 -5.65 3.36 14.87
N PRO A 217 -6.89 3.22 15.33
CA PRO A 217 -7.19 2.46 16.56
C PRO A 217 -6.74 0.99 16.51
N GLN A 218 -6.56 0.44 15.32
CA GLN A 218 -6.10 -0.93 15.13
C GLN A 218 -4.59 -0.96 14.79
N PRO A 219 -3.86 -2.00 15.27
CA PRO A 219 -2.41 -2.08 15.07
C PRO A 219 -1.99 -2.31 13.61
N HIS A 220 -2.85 -2.92 12.79
CA HIS A 220 -2.58 -3.14 11.37
C HIS A 220 -3.70 -2.57 10.50
N ARG A 221 -3.31 -1.99 9.38
CA ARG A 221 -4.21 -1.45 8.36
C ARG A 221 -3.72 -1.81 6.97
N LEU A 222 -4.61 -2.37 6.17
CA LEU A 222 -4.41 -2.58 4.75
C LEU A 222 -5.23 -1.56 3.98
N ALA A 223 -4.58 -0.82 3.09
CA ALA A 223 -5.19 0.21 2.25
C ALA A 223 -5.03 -0.16 0.78
N ARG A 224 -6.12 -0.16 0.01
CA ARG A 224 -6.09 -0.33 -1.43
C ARG A 224 -6.59 0.92 -2.13
N LEU A 225 -5.75 1.47 -2.99
CA LEU A 225 -6.11 2.56 -3.88
C LEU A 225 -6.50 1.99 -5.25
N SER A 226 -7.74 2.16 -5.63
CA SER A 226 -8.25 1.76 -6.94
C SER A 226 -7.80 2.74 -8.04
N THR A 227 -7.98 2.35 -9.30
CA THR A 227 -7.60 3.17 -10.46
C THR A 227 -8.47 4.43 -10.61
N ASN A 228 -9.67 4.43 -10.04
CA ASN A 228 -10.57 5.60 -9.99
C ASN A 228 -10.30 6.51 -8.77
N GLY A 229 -9.30 6.17 -7.93
CA GLY A 229 -8.90 6.96 -6.77
C GLY A 229 -9.71 6.70 -5.49
N GLU A 230 -10.55 5.67 -5.48
CA GLU A 230 -11.24 5.23 -4.26
C GLU A 230 -10.28 4.46 -3.36
N LEU A 231 -10.42 4.67 -2.07
CA LEU A 231 -9.59 4.05 -1.03
C LEU A 231 -10.45 3.07 -0.22
N SER A 232 -10.08 1.80 -0.26
CA SER A 232 -10.67 0.74 0.57
C SER A 232 -9.72 0.39 1.69
N LEU A 233 -10.26 0.21 2.89
CA LEU A 233 -9.50 -0.04 4.12
C LEU A 233 -9.98 -1.33 4.78
N LEU A 234 -9.01 -2.07 5.33
CA LEU A 234 -9.25 -3.16 6.26
C LEU A 234 -8.29 -2.98 7.44
N SER A 235 -8.83 -2.77 8.63
CA SER A 235 -8.03 -2.63 9.86
C SER A 235 -8.34 -3.78 10.81
N GLY A 236 -7.36 -4.15 11.64
CA GLY A 236 -7.53 -5.23 12.61
C GLY A 236 -6.26 -5.57 13.35
N THR A 237 -6.38 -6.52 14.26
CA THR A 237 -5.23 -7.13 14.95
C THR A 237 -4.65 -8.24 14.05
N PRO A 238 -3.33 -8.31 13.87
CA PRO A 238 -2.73 -9.39 13.11
C PRO A 238 -2.91 -10.74 13.81
N GLU A 239 -3.35 -11.73 13.04
CA GLU A 239 -3.53 -13.09 13.52
C GLU A 239 -2.81 -14.09 12.60
N ASN A 240 -2.32 -15.18 13.19
CA ASN A 240 -1.71 -16.25 12.42
C ASN A 240 -2.79 -17.13 11.83
N SER A 241 -3.01 -17.04 10.53
CA SER A 241 -3.85 -17.97 9.81
C SER A 241 -3.13 -19.30 9.58
N VAL A 242 -3.88 -20.37 9.66
CA VAL A 242 -3.39 -21.73 9.43
C VAL A 242 -3.88 -22.23 8.08
N VAL A 243 -2.96 -22.73 7.27
CA VAL A 243 -3.30 -23.50 6.08
C VAL A 243 -3.76 -24.89 6.51
N GLY A 244 -4.96 -25.27 6.09
CA GLY A 244 -5.56 -26.57 6.41
C GLY A 244 -5.70 -27.44 5.18
N GLU A 245 -5.97 -28.73 5.43
CA GLU A 245 -6.44 -29.66 4.43
C GLU A 245 -7.97 -29.59 4.40
N TYR A 246 -8.50 -29.11 3.28
CA TYR A 246 -9.94 -29.00 3.05
C TYR A 246 -10.34 -29.91 1.92
N GLN A 247 -11.48 -30.57 2.06
CA GLN A 247 -12.05 -31.33 0.96
C GLN A 247 -12.61 -30.36 -0.06
N ILE A 248 -12.09 -30.44 -1.29
CA ILE A 248 -12.52 -29.62 -2.42
C ILE A 248 -13.70 -30.31 -3.09
N GLU A 249 -14.88 -29.72 -3.00
CA GLU A 249 -16.10 -30.29 -3.56
C GLU A 249 -16.71 -29.34 -4.61
N VAL A 250 -17.35 -29.93 -5.61
CA VAL A 250 -18.19 -29.19 -6.55
C VAL A 250 -19.33 -28.53 -5.79
N GLY A 251 -19.55 -27.25 -6.03
CA GLY A 251 -20.51 -26.43 -5.29
C GLY A 251 -19.87 -25.52 -4.23
N HIS A 252 -18.70 -25.85 -3.70
CA HIS A 252 -17.94 -24.93 -2.85
C HIS A 252 -17.46 -23.70 -3.63
N HIS A 253 -17.07 -22.66 -2.92
CA HIS A 253 -16.52 -21.42 -3.49
C HIS A 253 -15.01 -21.35 -3.27
N LEU A 254 -14.28 -20.98 -4.32
CA LEU A 254 -12.85 -20.76 -4.27
C LEU A 254 -12.57 -19.28 -4.53
N THR A 255 -11.78 -18.67 -3.65
CA THR A 255 -11.43 -17.26 -3.72
C THR A 255 -9.92 -17.06 -3.69
N ILE A 256 -9.39 -16.35 -4.68
CA ILE A 256 -8.00 -15.87 -4.68
C ILE A 256 -8.01 -14.42 -4.18
N VAL A 257 -7.27 -14.17 -3.11
CA VAL A 257 -7.19 -12.84 -2.49
C VAL A 257 -5.89 -12.13 -2.83
N ASP A 258 -5.85 -10.82 -2.54
CA ASP A 258 -4.63 -10.03 -2.69
C ASP A 258 -3.57 -10.50 -1.67
N PRO A 259 -2.30 -10.71 -2.09
CA PRO A 259 -1.24 -11.17 -1.19
C PRO A 259 -0.91 -10.17 -0.08
N SER A 260 -1.33 -8.92 -0.18
CA SER A 260 -1.21 -7.93 0.89
C SER A 260 -1.99 -8.31 2.15
N LEU A 261 -3.07 -9.08 2.05
CA LEU A 261 -3.78 -9.64 3.20
C LEU A 261 -2.89 -10.56 4.04
N ALA A 262 -2.18 -11.47 3.41
CA ALA A 262 -1.25 -12.35 4.12
C ALA A 262 -0.05 -11.57 4.70
N ALA A 263 0.48 -10.62 3.93
CA ALA A 263 1.61 -9.79 4.36
C ALA A 263 1.27 -8.86 5.54
N SER A 264 0.03 -8.39 5.63
CA SER A 264 -0.45 -7.54 6.73
C SER A 264 -0.89 -8.34 7.97
N GLY A 265 -1.02 -9.66 7.87
CA GLY A 265 -1.56 -10.51 8.95
C GLY A 265 -3.08 -10.32 9.15
N LEU A 266 -3.80 -9.74 8.18
CA LEU A 266 -5.23 -9.46 8.27
C LEU A 266 -6.13 -10.51 7.58
N THR A 267 -5.58 -11.68 7.32
CA THR A 267 -6.31 -12.79 6.68
C THR A 267 -7.51 -13.26 7.51
N GLU A 268 -7.39 -13.35 8.85
CA GLU A 268 -8.52 -13.72 9.71
C GLU A 268 -9.54 -12.58 9.83
N SER A 269 -9.10 -11.33 9.91
CA SER A 269 -9.99 -10.16 9.89
C SER A 269 -10.83 -10.14 8.61
N TRP A 270 -10.19 -10.41 7.45
CA TRP A 270 -10.88 -10.53 6.16
C TRP A 270 -11.84 -11.72 6.15
N ARG A 271 -11.41 -12.91 6.61
CA ARG A 271 -12.23 -14.13 6.66
C ARG A 271 -13.51 -13.92 7.48
N ASN A 272 -13.39 -13.30 8.65
CA ASN A 272 -14.53 -13.07 9.56
C ASN A 272 -15.58 -12.11 8.94
N LEU A 273 -15.19 -11.25 8.01
CA LEU A 273 -16.10 -10.39 7.24
C LEU A 273 -16.60 -11.08 5.96
N ALA A 274 -15.80 -11.97 5.39
CA ALA A 274 -16.10 -12.64 4.12
C ALA A 274 -17.18 -13.71 4.26
N VAL A 275 -17.19 -14.44 5.37
CA VAL A 275 -18.13 -15.55 5.61
C VAL A 275 -18.73 -15.44 7.01
N ASN A 276 -20.04 -15.62 7.11
CA ASN A 276 -20.75 -15.54 8.40
C ASN A 276 -20.80 -16.91 9.09
N ASP A 277 -21.08 -17.95 8.33
CA ASP A 277 -21.23 -19.32 8.80
C ASP A 277 -20.71 -20.30 7.74
N GLY A 278 -20.49 -21.53 8.12
CA GLY A 278 -20.09 -22.58 7.20
C GLY A 278 -18.62 -23.00 7.30
N THR A 279 -18.30 -24.07 6.59
CA THR A 279 -16.92 -24.56 6.51
C THR A 279 -16.10 -23.66 5.60
N SER A 280 -15.02 -23.10 6.13
CA SER A 280 -14.15 -22.23 5.37
C SER A 280 -12.72 -22.28 5.87
N GLY A 281 -11.75 -21.97 5.01
CA GLY A 281 -10.37 -21.91 5.42
C GLY A 281 -9.38 -21.61 4.30
N TRP A 282 -8.12 -21.54 4.68
CA TRP A 282 -7.02 -21.20 3.79
C TRP A 282 -6.37 -22.46 3.23
N LEU A 283 -6.42 -22.61 1.89
CA LEU A 283 -5.69 -23.64 1.16
C LEU A 283 -4.23 -23.24 0.95
N LYS A 284 -3.98 -21.93 0.84
CA LYS A 284 -2.65 -21.38 0.59
C LYS A 284 -2.60 -19.93 1.07
N LEU A 285 -1.50 -19.54 1.72
CA LEU A 285 -1.26 -18.16 2.17
C LEU A 285 -0.04 -17.52 1.52
N THR A 286 0.83 -18.31 0.88
CA THR A 286 2.10 -17.84 0.31
C THR A 286 2.00 -17.53 -1.17
N GLY A 287 2.90 -16.65 -1.66
CA GLY A 287 3.00 -16.31 -3.07
C GLY A 287 2.00 -15.24 -3.52
N ARG A 288 1.76 -15.16 -4.82
CA ARG A 288 0.95 -14.10 -5.43
C ARG A 288 -0.56 -14.39 -5.42
N ARG A 289 -0.96 -15.58 -5.02
CA ARG A 289 -2.34 -16.07 -5.07
C ARG A 289 -2.69 -16.82 -3.79
N PRO A 290 -2.81 -16.15 -2.66
CA PRO A 290 -3.38 -16.78 -1.47
C PRO A 290 -4.80 -17.24 -1.81
N THR A 291 -5.14 -18.47 -1.41
CA THR A 291 -6.37 -19.14 -1.84
C THR A 291 -7.18 -19.56 -0.63
N PHE A 292 -8.44 -19.15 -0.65
CA PHE A 292 -9.43 -19.42 0.37
C PHE A 292 -10.55 -20.29 -0.19
N ILE A 293 -11.07 -21.21 0.61
CA ILE A 293 -12.23 -22.05 0.27
C ILE A 293 -13.34 -21.82 1.27
N SER A 294 -14.58 -21.84 0.81
CA SER A 294 -15.77 -21.74 1.64
C SER A 294 -16.93 -22.56 1.06
N SER A 295 -17.84 -23.03 1.93
CA SER A 295 -19.08 -23.70 1.49
C SER A 295 -20.01 -22.73 0.74
N ASP A 296 -19.99 -21.45 1.14
CA ASP A 296 -20.87 -20.42 0.61
C ASP A 296 -20.06 -19.33 -0.12
N SER A 297 -20.79 -18.50 -0.90
CA SER A 297 -20.20 -17.31 -1.53
C SER A 297 -19.72 -16.31 -0.48
N ILE A 298 -18.61 -15.63 -0.80
CA ILE A 298 -18.11 -14.55 0.07
C ILE A 298 -19.04 -13.32 0.03
N SER A 299 -18.98 -12.53 1.09
CA SER A 299 -19.71 -11.27 1.24
C SER A 299 -19.39 -10.27 0.11
N GLU A 300 -20.39 -9.51 -0.31
CA GLU A 300 -20.28 -8.44 -1.32
C GLU A 300 -19.80 -7.08 -0.73
N LEU A 301 -19.39 -7.05 0.54
CA LEU A 301 -18.83 -5.84 1.15
C LEU A 301 -17.61 -5.34 0.37
N ASN A 302 -17.46 -4.02 0.27
CA ASN A 302 -16.34 -3.41 -0.45
C ASN A 302 -14.98 -3.85 0.13
N GLU A 303 -14.88 -3.95 1.46
CA GLU A 303 -13.69 -4.42 2.18
C GLU A 303 -13.32 -5.87 1.84
N ILE A 304 -14.27 -6.66 1.36
CA ILE A 304 -14.03 -8.03 0.90
C ILE A 304 -13.70 -8.03 -0.58
N ARG A 305 -14.55 -7.43 -1.40
CA ARG A 305 -14.42 -7.42 -2.86
C ARG A 305 -13.12 -6.77 -3.32
N ASP A 306 -12.73 -5.67 -2.69
CA ASP A 306 -11.55 -4.91 -3.11
C ASP A 306 -10.23 -5.61 -2.78
N PHE A 307 -10.20 -6.52 -1.80
CA PHE A 307 -9.05 -7.38 -1.53
C PHE A 307 -9.18 -8.78 -2.14
N THR A 308 -10.21 -9.01 -2.96
CA THR A 308 -10.41 -10.24 -3.73
C THR A 308 -9.91 -10.04 -5.16
N GLN A 309 -9.04 -10.93 -5.65
CA GLN A 309 -8.61 -10.93 -7.04
C GLN A 309 -9.66 -11.57 -7.95
N ILE A 310 -10.20 -12.70 -7.51
CA ILE A 310 -11.26 -13.44 -8.19
C ILE A 310 -11.91 -14.42 -7.21
N SER A 311 -13.20 -14.63 -7.36
CA SER A 311 -13.97 -15.62 -6.61
C SER A 311 -14.97 -16.30 -7.53
N GLY A 312 -15.29 -17.57 -7.26
CA GLY A 312 -16.28 -18.32 -8.02
C GLY A 312 -16.59 -19.67 -7.43
N GLN A 313 -17.74 -20.23 -7.82
CA GLN A 313 -18.14 -21.57 -7.44
C GLN A 313 -17.32 -22.62 -8.21
N ILE A 314 -16.92 -23.65 -7.51
CA ILE A 314 -16.22 -24.81 -8.11
C ILE A 314 -17.23 -25.63 -8.88
N ILE A 315 -17.06 -25.73 -10.20
CA ILE A 315 -17.95 -26.48 -11.08
C ILE A 315 -17.38 -27.86 -11.45
N ALA A 316 -16.06 -27.99 -11.43
CA ALA A 316 -15.38 -29.25 -11.73
C ALA A 316 -13.94 -29.24 -11.16
N THR A 317 -13.37 -30.43 -11.02
CA THR A 317 -11.95 -30.65 -10.76
C THR A 317 -11.30 -31.28 -11.98
N ALA A 318 -10.07 -30.90 -12.30
CA ALA A 318 -9.28 -31.48 -13.39
C ALA A 318 -7.93 -31.95 -12.83
N SER A 319 -7.42 -33.05 -13.39
CA SER A 319 -6.14 -33.63 -13.00
C SER A 319 -4.94 -32.83 -13.53
N GLU A 320 -5.13 -32.19 -14.70
CA GLU A 320 -4.07 -31.47 -15.40
C GLU A 320 -4.65 -30.38 -16.32
N VAL A 321 -3.85 -29.34 -16.54
CA VAL A 321 -4.13 -28.30 -17.55
C VAL A 321 -3.02 -28.30 -18.57
N SER A 322 -3.30 -28.92 -19.73
CA SER A 322 -2.37 -29.11 -20.83
C SER A 322 -3.07 -28.94 -22.18
N PHE A 323 -2.31 -28.96 -23.29
CA PHE A 323 -2.89 -28.92 -24.62
C PHE A 323 -3.75 -30.15 -24.93
N GLU A 324 -3.49 -31.27 -24.27
CA GLU A 324 -4.22 -32.53 -24.47
C GLU A 324 -5.58 -32.53 -23.77
N THR A 325 -5.74 -31.71 -22.73
CA THR A 325 -6.99 -31.64 -21.94
C THR A 325 -7.87 -30.44 -22.32
N LEU A 326 -7.47 -29.63 -23.32
CA LEU A 326 -8.18 -28.41 -23.72
C LEU A 326 -9.64 -28.63 -24.08
N ASP A 327 -9.92 -29.63 -24.94
CA ASP A 327 -11.27 -29.90 -25.40
C ASP A 327 -12.21 -30.29 -24.26
N THR A 328 -11.69 -31.05 -23.30
CA THR A 328 -12.44 -31.41 -22.07
C THR A 328 -12.71 -30.21 -21.21
N LEU A 329 -11.69 -29.35 -20.98
CA LEU A 329 -11.84 -28.12 -20.18
C LEU A 329 -12.82 -27.14 -20.83
N ALA A 330 -12.75 -26.96 -22.15
CA ALA A 330 -13.67 -26.13 -22.91
C ALA A 330 -15.11 -26.68 -22.89
N ALA A 331 -15.29 -27.99 -23.01
CA ALA A 331 -16.62 -28.63 -22.93
C ALA A 331 -17.24 -28.44 -21.51
N VAL A 332 -16.47 -28.61 -20.44
CA VAL A 332 -16.91 -28.38 -19.07
C VAL A 332 -17.29 -26.91 -18.88
N ALA A 333 -16.46 -25.98 -19.31
CA ALA A 333 -16.73 -24.55 -19.23
C ALA A 333 -18.03 -24.19 -20.00
N HIS A 334 -18.17 -24.69 -21.21
CA HIS A 334 -19.38 -24.44 -22.00
C HIS A 334 -20.64 -25.02 -21.36
N SER A 335 -20.58 -26.22 -20.77
CA SER A 335 -21.73 -26.83 -20.07
C SER A 335 -22.19 -26.04 -18.86
N ALA A 336 -21.31 -25.19 -18.31
CA ALA A 336 -21.57 -24.26 -17.21
C ALA A 336 -21.82 -22.81 -17.67
N ASP A 337 -22.06 -22.60 -18.97
CA ASP A 337 -22.28 -21.29 -19.59
C ASP A 337 -21.13 -20.28 -19.35
N ILE A 338 -19.88 -20.79 -19.36
CA ILE A 338 -18.67 -19.97 -19.23
C ILE A 338 -18.09 -19.69 -20.60
N SER A 339 -18.08 -18.44 -21.02
CA SER A 339 -17.51 -17.99 -22.31
C SER A 339 -16.06 -17.50 -22.21
N ASN A 340 -15.58 -17.22 -21.01
CA ASN A 340 -14.21 -16.73 -20.77
C ASN A 340 -13.60 -17.48 -19.60
N LEU A 341 -12.50 -18.22 -19.85
CA LEU A 341 -11.84 -19.06 -18.86
C LEU A 341 -10.38 -18.61 -18.71
N LYS A 342 -10.00 -18.12 -17.52
CA LYS A 342 -8.65 -17.62 -17.25
C LYS A 342 -7.80 -18.63 -16.50
N LEU A 343 -6.56 -18.82 -16.97
CA LEU A 343 -5.56 -19.63 -16.29
C LEU A 343 -4.96 -18.88 -15.11
N ARG A 344 -5.13 -19.40 -13.89
CA ARG A 344 -4.61 -18.87 -12.63
C ARG A 344 -3.74 -19.90 -11.89
N CYS A 345 -3.39 -21.01 -12.52
CA CYS A 345 -2.48 -22.03 -12.03
C CYS A 345 -1.01 -21.73 -12.41
N ARG A 346 -0.10 -22.49 -11.82
CA ARG A 346 1.34 -22.38 -12.11
C ARG A 346 1.65 -23.14 -13.40
N ILE A 347 1.89 -22.40 -14.47
CA ILE A 347 2.29 -22.91 -15.78
C ILE A 347 3.58 -22.20 -16.19
N ASP A 348 4.42 -22.90 -16.95
CA ASP A 348 5.63 -22.30 -17.54
C ASP A 348 5.28 -20.99 -18.26
N PRO A 349 6.00 -19.89 -18.00
CA PRO A 349 5.74 -18.58 -18.61
C PRO A 349 5.74 -18.58 -20.14
N ASP A 350 6.50 -19.48 -20.79
CA ASP A 350 6.58 -19.60 -22.24
C ASP A 350 5.40 -20.40 -22.82
N VAL A 351 4.75 -21.21 -21.99
CA VAL A 351 3.61 -22.07 -22.35
C VAL A 351 2.29 -21.38 -22.05
N GLN A 352 2.19 -20.68 -20.93
CA GLN A 352 0.94 -20.08 -20.44
C GLN A 352 0.21 -19.22 -21.49
N PRO A 353 0.85 -18.29 -22.24
CA PRO A 353 0.15 -17.47 -23.24
C PRO A 353 -0.41 -18.30 -24.40
N LYS A 354 0.32 -19.34 -24.80
CA LYS A 354 -0.10 -20.25 -25.90
C LYS A 354 -1.29 -21.07 -25.46
N LEU A 355 -1.25 -21.62 -24.26
CA LEU A 355 -2.34 -22.41 -23.68
C LEU A 355 -3.59 -21.56 -23.45
N GLN A 356 -3.44 -20.34 -22.92
CA GLN A 356 -4.56 -19.41 -22.78
C GLN A 356 -5.19 -19.07 -24.13
N SER A 357 -4.37 -18.79 -25.16
CA SER A 357 -4.87 -18.51 -26.50
C SER A 357 -5.58 -19.71 -27.14
N ALA A 358 -5.14 -20.93 -26.84
CA ALA A 358 -5.79 -22.16 -27.31
C ALA A 358 -7.16 -22.35 -26.63
N ILE A 359 -7.25 -22.19 -25.29
CA ILE A 359 -8.52 -22.20 -24.55
C ILE A 359 -9.49 -21.15 -25.09
N ASP A 360 -9.03 -19.90 -25.26
CA ASP A 360 -9.87 -18.83 -25.80
C ASP A 360 -10.39 -19.14 -27.23
N ARG A 361 -9.65 -19.92 -28.02
CA ARG A 361 -10.05 -20.35 -29.35
C ARG A 361 -11.10 -21.46 -29.29
N GLU A 362 -10.88 -22.46 -28.43
CA GLU A 362 -11.86 -23.57 -28.26
C GLU A 362 -13.19 -23.04 -27.73
N LEU A 363 -13.19 -22.15 -26.76
CA LEU A 363 -14.41 -21.52 -26.22
C LEU A 363 -15.19 -20.71 -27.26
N LYS A 364 -14.50 -20.07 -28.23
CA LYS A 364 -15.15 -19.32 -29.32
C LYS A 364 -15.89 -20.21 -30.35
N GLN A 365 -15.66 -21.52 -30.38
CA GLN A 365 -16.39 -22.43 -31.24
C GLN A 365 -17.81 -22.69 -30.75
N PHE A 366 -18.07 -22.39 -29.48
CA PHE A 366 -19.40 -22.50 -28.89
C PHE A 366 -20.14 -21.17 -28.99
N GLU A 367 -21.44 -21.20 -29.31
CA GLU A 367 -22.26 -20.02 -29.29
C GLU A 367 -22.40 -19.55 -27.84
N SER A 368 -21.97 -18.33 -27.55
CA SER A 368 -22.13 -17.70 -26.21
C SER A 368 -23.50 -17.03 -26.11
N THR A 369 -24.21 -17.23 -25.01
CA THR A 369 -25.38 -16.43 -24.66
C THR A 369 -24.96 -15.04 -24.23
N SER A 370 -25.85 -14.06 -24.30
CA SER A 370 -25.57 -12.67 -23.89
C SER A 370 -25.21 -12.51 -22.40
N ASP A 371 -25.51 -13.52 -21.58
CA ASP A 371 -25.32 -13.55 -20.12
C ASP A 371 -24.26 -14.55 -19.67
N SER A 372 -23.36 -14.96 -20.57
CA SER A 372 -22.34 -15.97 -20.25
C SER A 372 -21.38 -15.50 -19.14
N SER A 373 -21.04 -16.43 -18.25
CA SER A 373 -20.20 -16.22 -17.07
C SER A 373 -18.70 -16.23 -17.40
N HIS A 374 -17.90 -15.68 -16.47
CA HIS A 374 -16.46 -15.79 -16.50
C HIS A 374 -15.99 -16.86 -15.50
N GLY A 375 -15.00 -17.68 -15.89
CA GLY A 375 -14.42 -18.71 -15.06
C GLY A 375 -12.90 -18.57 -14.94
N PHE A 376 -12.33 -19.33 -14.01
CA PHE A 376 -10.88 -19.44 -13.86
C PHE A 376 -10.50 -20.86 -13.46
N ILE A 377 -9.27 -21.24 -13.83
CA ILE A 377 -8.66 -22.50 -13.42
C ILE A 377 -7.51 -22.18 -12.48
N THR A 378 -7.47 -22.81 -11.32
CA THR A 378 -6.39 -22.69 -10.32
C THR A 378 -6.02 -24.04 -9.73
N GLU A 379 -4.86 -24.12 -9.07
CA GLU A 379 -4.34 -25.26 -8.32
C GLU A 379 -4.44 -25.03 -6.81
#